data_d70cc2dcb988f5146790574e99fe35e0
#
_entry.id   d70cc2dcb988f5146790574e99fe35e0
#
_cell.length_a   1.000
_cell.length_b   1.000
_cell.length_c   1.000
_cell.angle_alpha   90.00
_cell.angle_beta   90.00
_cell.angle_gamma   90.00
#
_symmetry.space_group_name_H-M   'P 1'
#
loop_
_entity.id
_entity.type
_entity.pdbx_description
1 polymer ?
#
loop_
_entity_poly.entity_id
_entity_poly.type
_entity_poly.pdbx_seq_one_letter_code
_entity_poly.pdbx_strand_id
1 'polypeptide(L)'
;MKSRLATYTNPGGRILVSTLLAVIVTAAAGAQSAPAVSSAEARKAIQAGYVEWDKARVAMDKNKIERMLAPDLYVQTPDRKLTRQEFIDAIFSRPYTSTRFDATLLTVEPRGNDWAALIFEKVEVETKDKDSKTSKGYRVLVARDGWRKLNDNQWTLLWSEQLGQQRWKEKSRRSQTGN
;
A
#
# COMPACT_ATOMS: atom_id res chain seq x y z
N MET A 1 -16.33 -12.03 -52.37
CA MET A 1 -17.69 -12.48 -51.99
C MET A 1 -18.61 -11.27 -52.01
N LYS A 2 -19.59 -11.24 -52.91
CA LYS A 2 -20.53 -10.11 -53.13
C LYS A 2 -21.75 -10.33 -52.23
N SER A 3 -21.97 -9.45 -51.26
CA SER A 3 -23.19 -9.45 -50.46
C SER A 3 -24.27 -8.67 -51.20
N ARG A 4 -25.40 -9.33 -51.48
CA ARG A 4 -26.57 -8.76 -52.13
C ARG A 4 -27.46 -8.09 -51.05
N LEU A 5 -27.71 -6.78 -51.20
CA LEU A 5 -28.76 -6.08 -50.51
C LEU A 5 -30.11 -6.46 -51.14
N ALA A 6 -31.00 -7.04 -50.39
CA ALA A 6 -32.39 -7.26 -50.75
C ALA A 6 -33.21 -5.98 -50.37
N THR A 7 -33.70 -5.30 -51.40
CA THR A 7 -34.69 -4.20 -51.23
C THR A 7 -36.09 -4.81 -51.11
N TYR A 8 -36.71 -4.58 -49.98
CA TYR A 8 -38.09 -4.93 -49.72
C TYR A 8 -38.95 -3.69 -49.95
N THR A 9 -39.72 -3.67 -51.05
CA THR A 9 -40.71 -2.64 -51.33
C THR A 9 -42.05 -3.06 -50.77
N ASN A 10 -42.63 -2.26 -49.85
CA ASN A 10 -43.96 -2.43 -49.30
C ASN A 10 -44.88 -1.40 -49.93
N PRO A 11 -45.96 -1.78 -50.67
CA PRO A 11 -46.91 -0.84 -51.23
C PRO A 11 -48.05 -0.63 -50.22
N GLY A 12 -48.01 0.41 -49.47
CA GLY A 12 -49.13 0.77 -48.57
C GLY A 12 -48.77 1.95 -47.70
N GLY A 13 -49.03 3.13 -48.24
CA GLY A 13 -48.65 4.39 -47.62
C GLY A 13 -49.32 4.65 -46.27
N ARG A 14 -48.48 4.80 -45.25
CA ARG A 14 -48.73 5.66 -44.08
C ARG A 14 -47.40 6.16 -43.61
N ILE A 15 -47.15 7.45 -43.81
CA ILE A 15 -46.00 8.14 -43.27
C ILE A 15 -46.21 8.24 -41.76
N LEU A 16 -45.57 7.35 -41.01
CA LEU A 16 -45.40 7.51 -39.56
C LEU A 16 -44.12 8.36 -39.35
N VAL A 17 -44.35 9.61 -38.98
CA VAL A 17 -43.30 10.50 -38.50
C VAL A 17 -42.83 9.93 -37.16
N SER A 18 -41.81 9.09 -37.16
CA SER A 18 -41.15 8.66 -35.93
C SER A 18 -40.29 9.80 -35.44
N THR A 19 -40.81 10.51 -34.45
CA THR A 19 -40.05 11.47 -33.65
C THR A 19 -38.96 10.72 -32.93
N LEU A 20 -37.73 10.83 -33.44
CA LEU A 20 -36.55 10.28 -32.77
C LEU A 20 -36.27 11.13 -31.52
N LEU A 21 -36.73 10.66 -30.37
CA LEU A 21 -36.40 11.24 -29.08
C LEU A 21 -34.93 10.92 -28.82
N ALA A 22 -34.02 11.84 -29.13
CA ALA A 22 -32.63 11.75 -28.76
C ALA A 22 -32.52 11.91 -27.24
N VAL A 23 -32.43 10.79 -26.52
CA VAL A 23 -32.08 10.76 -25.10
C VAL A 23 -30.60 11.14 -25.03
N ILE A 24 -30.34 12.41 -24.76
CA ILE A 24 -29.00 12.86 -24.37
C ILE A 24 -28.75 12.31 -22.98
N VAL A 25 -28.10 11.15 -22.92
CA VAL A 25 -27.47 10.65 -21.67
C VAL A 25 -26.28 11.57 -21.41
N THR A 26 -26.50 12.65 -20.67
CA THR A 26 -25.41 13.38 -20.03
C THR A 26 -24.80 12.43 -19.01
N ALA A 27 -23.74 11.75 -19.40
CA ALA A 27 -22.83 11.13 -18.47
C ALA A 27 -22.29 12.26 -17.59
N ALA A 28 -22.89 12.43 -16.41
CA ALA A 28 -22.27 13.18 -15.34
C ALA A 28 -20.99 12.43 -14.99
N ALA A 29 -19.87 12.82 -15.63
CA ALA A 29 -18.55 12.50 -15.14
C ALA A 29 -18.51 13.06 -13.73
N GLY A 30 -18.71 12.19 -12.75
CA GLY A 30 -18.58 12.55 -11.34
C GLY A 30 -17.17 13.15 -11.19
N ALA A 31 -17.13 14.47 -11.05
CA ALA A 31 -15.91 15.16 -10.70
C ALA A 31 -15.45 14.55 -9.37
N GLN A 32 -14.48 13.64 -9.43
CA GLN A 32 -13.78 13.20 -8.24
C GLN A 32 -13.17 14.47 -7.65
N SER A 33 -13.76 14.94 -6.55
CA SER A 33 -13.21 16.07 -5.82
C SER A 33 -11.77 15.72 -5.47
N ALA A 34 -10.83 16.56 -5.94
CA ALA A 34 -9.43 16.40 -5.58
C ALA A 34 -9.31 16.29 -4.04
N PRO A 35 -8.42 15.46 -3.51
CA PRO A 35 -8.24 15.35 -2.07
C PRO A 35 -8.00 16.74 -1.48
N ALA A 36 -8.63 17.04 -0.35
CA ALA A 36 -8.55 18.33 0.33
C ALA A 36 -7.12 18.71 0.80
N VAL A 37 -6.15 17.81 0.61
CA VAL A 37 -4.75 17.93 1.00
C VAL A 37 -3.89 17.96 -0.26
N SER A 38 -2.90 18.85 -0.32
CA SER A 38 -1.94 18.87 -1.42
C SER A 38 -0.98 17.67 -1.37
N SER A 39 -0.42 17.29 -2.52
CA SER A 39 0.57 16.18 -2.59
C SER A 39 1.79 16.43 -1.71
N ALA A 40 2.22 17.67 -1.55
CA ALA A 40 3.35 18.03 -0.69
C ALA A 40 3.03 17.84 0.80
N GLU A 41 1.83 18.23 1.23
CA GLU A 41 1.35 18.02 2.59
C GLU A 41 1.15 16.55 2.89
N ALA A 42 0.52 15.79 1.98
CA ALA A 42 0.36 14.36 2.12
C ALA A 42 1.71 13.66 2.24
N ARG A 43 2.68 14.01 1.38
CA ARG A 43 4.04 13.46 1.43
C ARG A 43 4.70 13.72 2.79
N LYS A 44 4.64 14.95 3.28
CA LYS A 44 5.21 15.32 4.58
C LYS A 44 4.55 14.56 5.73
N ALA A 45 3.23 14.46 5.73
CA ALA A 45 2.47 13.78 6.76
C ALA A 45 2.70 12.26 6.75
N ILE A 46 2.72 11.62 5.58
CA ILE A 46 2.98 10.19 5.43
C ILE A 46 4.43 9.87 5.84
N GLN A 47 5.40 10.71 5.48
CA GLN A 47 6.78 10.54 5.95
C GLN A 47 6.88 10.61 7.47
N ALA A 48 6.18 11.55 8.11
CA ALA A 48 6.10 11.62 9.57
C ALA A 48 5.42 10.37 10.15
N GLY A 49 4.38 9.86 9.50
CA GLY A 49 3.72 8.61 9.85
C GLY A 49 4.70 7.42 9.87
N TYR A 50 5.56 7.28 8.86
CA TYR A 50 6.58 6.23 8.86
C TYR A 50 7.60 6.39 9.98
N VAL A 51 8.04 7.60 10.29
CA VAL A 51 8.95 7.85 11.44
C VAL A 51 8.32 7.38 12.75
N GLU A 52 7.03 7.68 12.97
CA GLU A 52 6.32 7.25 14.18
C GLU A 52 6.03 5.75 14.19
N TRP A 53 5.73 5.17 13.02
CA TRP A 53 5.58 3.74 12.83
C TRP A 53 6.87 2.97 13.18
N ASP A 54 8.00 3.44 12.70
CA ASP A 54 9.31 2.84 12.94
C ASP A 54 9.69 2.90 14.42
N LYS A 55 9.48 4.06 15.07
CA LYS A 55 9.67 4.21 16.52
C LYS A 55 8.81 3.22 17.32
N ALA A 56 7.53 3.09 16.96
CA ALA A 56 6.61 2.18 17.64
C ALA A 56 7.04 0.70 17.46
N ARG A 57 7.54 0.34 16.28
CA ARG A 57 8.03 -1.02 15.98
C ARG A 57 9.33 -1.35 16.73
N VAL A 58 10.27 -0.40 16.86
CA VAL A 58 11.49 -0.57 17.65
C VAL A 58 11.15 -0.70 19.13
N ALA A 59 10.24 0.13 19.63
CA ALA A 59 9.79 0.11 21.02
C ALA A 59 8.86 -1.06 21.34
N MET A 60 8.41 -1.83 20.34
CA MET A 60 7.37 -2.87 20.48
C MET A 60 6.09 -2.33 21.15
N ASP A 61 5.73 -1.06 20.84
CA ASP A 61 4.53 -0.39 21.36
C ASP A 61 3.29 -0.83 20.57
N LYS A 62 2.67 -1.93 21.07
CA LYS A 62 1.49 -2.51 20.45
C LYS A 62 0.34 -1.51 20.33
N ASN A 63 0.07 -0.76 21.38
CA ASN A 63 -1.04 0.19 21.41
C ASN A 63 -0.87 1.31 20.39
N LYS A 64 0.36 1.79 20.20
CA LYS A 64 0.66 2.80 19.20
C LYS A 64 0.53 2.23 17.78
N ILE A 65 1.05 1.03 17.54
CA ILE A 65 0.91 0.34 16.25
C ILE A 65 -0.57 0.16 15.91
N GLU A 66 -1.38 -0.33 16.84
CA GLU A 66 -2.82 -0.55 16.62
C GLU A 66 -3.58 0.73 16.26
N ARG A 67 -3.23 1.86 16.87
CA ARG A 67 -3.86 3.16 16.55
C ARG A 67 -3.50 3.71 15.17
N MET A 68 -2.38 3.28 14.60
CA MET A 68 -1.95 3.71 13.27
C MET A 68 -2.59 2.90 12.14
N LEU A 69 -3.23 1.78 12.46
CA LEU A 69 -3.81 0.84 11.50
C LEU A 69 -5.32 1.00 11.44
N ALA A 70 -5.88 1.09 10.24
CA ALA A 70 -7.32 1.07 10.03
C ALA A 70 -7.95 -0.23 10.57
N PRO A 71 -9.21 -0.19 11.05
CA PRO A 71 -9.89 -1.39 11.55
C PRO A 71 -9.98 -2.51 10.50
N ASP A 72 -10.13 -2.15 9.25
CA ASP A 72 -10.26 -3.02 8.08
C ASP A 72 -8.96 -3.17 7.27
N LEU A 73 -7.82 -2.83 7.90
CA LEU A 73 -6.51 -3.02 7.27
C LEU A 73 -6.35 -4.43 6.71
N TYR A 74 -5.78 -4.52 5.54
CA TYR A 74 -5.20 -5.76 5.04
C TYR A 74 -3.76 -5.55 4.57
N VAL A 75 -2.97 -6.61 4.63
CA VAL A 75 -1.60 -6.63 4.10
C VAL A 75 -1.47 -7.77 3.10
N GLN A 76 -1.21 -7.42 1.84
CA GLN A 76 -0.92 -8.40 0.81
C GLN A 76 0.58 -8.69 0.81
N THR A 77 0.96 -9.89 1.16
CA THR A 77 2.32 -10.42 0.97
C THR A 77 2.39 -11.19 -0.34
N PRO A 78 3.58 -11.57 -0.85
CA PRO A 78 3.69 -12.45 -2.01
C PRO A 78 2.93 -13.77 -1.86
N ASP A 79 2.84 -14.29 -0.62
CA ASP A 79 2.31 -15.63 -0.36
C ASP A 79 0.82 -15.62 0.03
N ARG A 80 0.37 -14.57 0.73
CA ARG A 80 -1.00 -14.50 1.25
C ARG A 80 -1.44 -13.10 1.63
N LYS A 81 -2.75 -12.93 1.77
CA LYS A 81 -3.35 -11.75 2.37
C LYS A 81 -3.50 -11.96 3.89
N LEU A 82 -3.06 -10.96 4.66
CA LEU A 82 -3.19 -10.92 6.12
C LEU A 82 -4.29 -9.95 6.49
N THR A 83 -5.07 -10.30 7.47
CA THR A 83 -5.97 -9.39 8.19
C THR A 83 -5.15 -8.47 9.10
N ARG A 84 -5.80 -7.41 9.62
CA ARG A 84 -5.19 -6.50 10.59
C ARG A 84 -4.61 -7.25 11.79
N GLN A 85 -5.37 -8.19 12.38
CA GLN A 85 -4.93 -8.94 13.56
C GLN A 85 -3.73 -9.84 13.23
N GLU A 86 -3.79 -10.60 12.13
CA GLU A 86 -2.66 -11.45 11.71
C GLU A 86 -1.39 -10.63 11.44
N PHE A 87 -1.54 -9.42 10.91
CA PHE A 87 -0.40 -8.53 10.68
C PHE A 87 0.21 -8.03 12.00
N ILE A 88 -0.63 -7.62 12.96
CA ILE A 88 -0.19 -7.24 14.31
C ILE A 88 0.54 -8.41 14.97
N ASP A 89 -0.07 -9.58 14.99
CA ASP A 89 0.52 -10.78 15.59
C ASP A 89 1.85 -11.14 14.92
N ALA A 90 1.95 -11.01 13.59
CA ALA A 90 3.18 -11.21 12.85
C ALA A 90 4.29 -10.21 13.22
N ILE A 91 3.96 -8.99 13.63
CA ILE A 91 4.94 -8.01 14.10
C ILE A 91 5.53 -8.47 15.45
N PHE A 92 4.70 -8.97 16.36
CA PHE A 92 5.09 -9.28 17.73
C PHE A 92 5.62 -10.71 17.93
N SER A 93 5.34 -11.64 17.00
CA SER A 93 5.79 -13.05 17.07
C SER A 93 7.13 -13.31 16.36
N ARG A 94 7.84 -12.29 15.91
CA ARG A 94 9.08 -12.45 15.14
C ARG A 94 10.21 -13.05 15.96
N PRO A 95 10.98 -13.99 15.40
CA PRO A 95 12.11 -14.61 16.09
C PRO A 95 13.37 -13.72 16.10
N TYR A 96 13.22 -12.44 15.85
CA TYR A 96 14.31 -11.45 15.79
C TYR A 96 13.85 -10.10 16.34
N THR A 97 14.78 -9.34 16.86
CA THR A 97 14.56 -7.96 17.29
C THR A 97 14.92 -7.02 16.16
N SER A 98 14.02 -6.11 15.81
CA SER A 98 14.34 -5.01 14.90
C SER A 98 14.94 -3.87 15.70
N THR A 99 16.17 -3.47 15.34
CA THR A 99 16.92 -2.45 16.09
C THR A 99 16.87 -1.10 15.44
N ARG A 100 16.62 -1.07 14.12
CA ARG A 100 16.51 0.16 13.35
C ARG A 100 15.64 -0.06 12.12
N PHE A 101 14.85 0.95 11.80
CA PHE A 101 14.13 1.07 10.55
C PHE A 101 14.59 2.33 9.82
N ASP A 102 14.60 2.26 8.50
CA ASP A 102 14.97 3.36 7.63
C ASP A 102 14.07 3.30 6.40
N ALA A 103 12.95 4.03 6.48
CA ALA A 103 11.95 4.08 5.43
C ALA A 103 12.19 5.28 4.50
N THR A 104 12.43 5.00 3.23
CA THR A 104 12.53 6.00 2.17
C THR A 104 11.24 6.03 1.37
N LEU A 105 10.58 7.18 1.38
CA LEU A 105 9.36 7.42 0.62
C LEU A 105 9.71 7.77 -0.84
N LEU A 106 9.42 6.86 -1.77
CA LEU A 106 9.75 7.01 -3.20
C LEU A 106 8.72 7.89 -3.90
N THR A 107 7.43 7.47 -3.89
CA THR A 107 6.33 8.25 -4.46
C THR A 107 5.18 8.39 -3.50
N VAL A 108 4.37 9.44 -3.69
CA VAL A 108 3.08 9.64 -3.04
C VAL A 108 2.12 10.18 -4.08
N GLU A 109 1.03 9.47 -4.29
CA GLU A 109 0.06 9.74 -5.34
C GLU A 109 -1.37 9.72 -4.78
N PRO A 110 -2.26 10.60 -5.20
CA PRO A 110 -3.66 10.57 -4.81
C PRO A 110 -4.35 9.33 -5.39
N ARG A 111 -5.23 8.70 -4.60
CA ARG A 111 -6.04 7.56 -5.01
C ARG A 111 -7.47 7.72 -4.48
N GLY A 112 -8.30 8.42 -5.23
CA GLY A 112 -9.62 8.84 -4.76
C GLY A 112 -9.49 9.78 -3.56
N ASN A 113 -10.07 9.42 -2.44
CA ASN A 113 -9.99 10.17 -1.17
C ASN A 113 -8.77 9.80 -0.32
N ASP A 114 -7.95 8.86 -0.80
CA ASP A 114 -6.80 8.32 -0.09
C ASP A 114 -5.50 8.63 -0.84
N TRP A 115 -4.38 8.17 -0.29
CA TRP A 115 -3.06 8.35 -0.84
C TRP A 115 -2.34 7.01 -0.96
N ALA A 116 -1.71 6.75 -2.08
CA ALA A 116 -0.82 5.61 -2.26
C ALA A 116 0.62 6.07 -2.12
N ALA A 117 1.39 5.40 -1.29
CA ALA A 117 2.81 5.63 -1.06
C ALA A 117 3.61 4.42 -1.49
N LEU A 118 4.63 4.61 -2.33
CA LEU A 118 5.63 3.58 -2.60
C LEU A 118 6.83 3.82 -1.69
N ILE A 119 7.22 2.80 -0.93
CA ILE A 119 8.33 2.86 0.01
C ILE A 119 9.40 1.83 -0.27
N PHE A 120 10.60 2.19 0.11
CA PHE A 120 11.74 1.30 0.30
C PHE A 120 12.11 1.33 1.78
N GLU A 121 12.01 0.19 2.46
CA GLU A 121 12.32 0.09 3.89
C GLU A 121 13.53 -0.83 4.10
N LYS A 122 14.53 -0.34 4.79
CA LYS A 122 15.64 -1.14 5.32
C LYS A 122 15.45 -1.35 6.81
N VAL A 123 15.51 -2.59 7.27
CA VAL A 123 15.35 -2.96 8.67
C VAL A 123 16.62 -3.66 9.14
N GLU A 124 17.27 -3.11 10.15
CA GLU A 124 18.35 -3.79 10.85
C GLU A 124 17.75 -4.75 11.88
N VAL A 125 18.23 -5.97 11.90
CA VAL A 125 17.70 -7.04 12.75
C VAL A 125 18.81 -7.74 13.52
N GLU A 126 18.50 -8.12 14.74
CA GLU A 126 19.32 -8.99 15.57
C GLU A 126 18.59 -10.30 15.81
N THR A 127 19.27 -11.41 15.60
CA THR A 127 18.76 -12.75 15.85
C THR A 127 19.65 -13.43 16.87
N LYS A 128 19.08 -14.04 17.90
CA LYS A 128 19.79 -14.89 18.83
C LYS A 128 19.65 -16.34 18.38
N ASP A 129 20.78 -17.05 18.31
CA ASP A 129 20.77 -18.49 18.09
C ASP A 129 20.51 -19.27 19.41
N LYS A 130 20.49 -20.60 19.32
CA LYS A 130 20.29 -21.48 20.46
C LYS A 130 21.39 -21.33 21.54
N ASP A 131 22.57 -20.91 21.13
CA ASP A 131 23.72 -20.69 22.01
C ASP A 131 23.84 -19.25 22.50
N SER A 132 22.74 -18.47 22.36
CA SER A 132 22.66 -17.04 22.72
C SER A 132 23.64 -16.13 21.97
N LYS A 133 24.25 -16.60 20.90
CA LYS A 133 25.06 -15.75 20.04
C LYS A 133 24.18 -14.84 19.21
N THR A 134 24.46 -13.55 19.28
CA THR A 134 23.76 -12.55 18.49
C THR A 134 24.38 -12.47 17.11
N SER A 135 23.55 -12.61 16.08
CA SER A 135 23.90 -12.32 14.69
C SER A 135 23.15 -11.11 14.22
N LYS A 136 23.83 -10.23 13.49
CA LYS A 136 23.23 -9.05 12.86
C LYS A 136 22.93 -9.33 11.40
N GLY A 137 21.92 -8.66 10.90
CA GLY A 137 21.56 -8.71 9.51
C GLY A 137 20.61 -7.57 9.18
N TYR A 138 20.14 -7.53 7.95
CA TYR A 138 19.12 -6.60 7.55
C TYR A 138 18.15 -7.21 6.55
N ARG A 139 16.97 -6.65 6.54
CA ARG A 139 15.90 -6.93 5.60
C ARG A 139 15.62 -5.68 4.80
N VAL A 140 15.43 -5.83 3.51
CA VAL A 140 14.90 -4.79 2.64
C VAL A 140 13.51 -5.19 2.21
N LEU A 141 12.61 -4.24 2.20
CA LEU A 141 11.24 -4.37 1.76
C LEU A 141 10.91 -3.25 0.78
N VAL A 142 10.23 -3.59 -0.30
CA VAL A 142 9.54 -2.62 -1.15
C VAL A 142 8.05 -2.87 -0.98
N ALA A 143 7.31 -1.83 -0.65
CA ALA A 143 5.88 -1.93 -0.47
C ALA A 143 5.16 -0.72 -1.07
N ARG A 144 3.90 -0.94 -1.45
CA ARG A 144 2.94 0.13 -1.73
C ARG A 144 1.92 0.14 -0.61
N ASP A 145 1.73 1.28 0.00
CA ASP A 145 0.89 1.47 1.16
C ASP A 145 -0.21 2.49 0.89
N GLY A 146 -1.42 2.21 1.36
CA GLY A 146 -2.55 3.15 1.29
C GLY A 146 -2.74 3.90 2.60
N TRP A 147 -2.82 5.21 2.52
CA TRP A 147 -2.95 6.10 3.66
C TRP A 147 -4.19 6.99 3.54
N ARG A 148 -4.88 7.21 4.66
CA ARG A 148 -6.01 8.13 4.78
C ARG A 148 -5.78 9.14 5.89
N LYS A 149 -6.10 10.39 5.62
CA LYS A 149 -6.21 11.42 6.64
C LYS A 149 -7.55 11.26 7.37
N LEU A 150 -7.51 11.02 8.68
CA LEU A 150 -8.72 10.93 9.51
C LEU A 150 -9.14 12.30 10.05
N ASN A 151 -8.15 13.12 10.45
CA ASN A 151 -8.30 14.49 10.91
C ASN A 151 -7.00 15.27 10.69
N ASP A 152 -6.90 16.50 11.14
CA ASP A 152 -5.76 17.38 10.81
C ASP A 152 -4.40 16.83 11.24
N ASN A 153 -4.35 15.99 12.28
CA ASN A 153 -3.11 15.48 12.83
C ASN A 153 -2.99 13.94 12.77
N GLN A 154 -3.97 13.25 12.19
CA GLN A 154 -3.99 11.80 12.22
C GLN A 154 -4.14 11.20 10.83
N TRP A 155 -3.18 10.35 10.49
CA TRP A 155 -3.18 9.52 9.30
C TRP A 155 -3.20 8.05 9.71
N THR A 156 -3.90 7.23 8.95
CA THR A 156 -4.02 5.80 9.19
C THR A 156 -3.62 4.99 7.97
N LEU A 157 -2.97 3.85 8.20
CA LEU A 157 -2.62 2.89 7.18
C LEU A 157 -3.85 2.01 6.88
N LEU A 158 -4.30 2.03 5.63
CA LEU A 158 -5.50 1.30 5.16
C LEU A 158 -5.16 -0.07 4.62
N TRP A 159 -4.08 -0.16 3.88
CA TRP A 159 -3.61 -1.38 3.25
C TRP A 159 -2.12 -1.29 2.95
N SER A 160 -1.48 -2.45 2.83
CA SER A 160 -0.09 -2.57 2.40
C SER A 160 0.04 -3.72 1.41
N GLU A 161 0.78 -3.50 0.33
CA GLU A 161 1.12 -4.49 -0.67
C GLU A 161 2.62 -4.64 -0.72
N GLN A 162 3.13 -5.79 -0.28
CA GLN A 162 4.56 -6.08 -0.30
C GLN A 162 4.96 -6.55 -1.70
N LEU A 163 5.69 -5.71 -2.42
CA LEU A 163 6.12 -5.96 -3.80
C LEU A 163 7.37 -6.82 -3.87
N GLY A 164 8.20 -6.77 -2.84
CA GLY A 164 9.42 -7.58 -2.76
C GLY A 164 10.09 -7.49 -1.40
N GLN A 165 10.76 -8.57 -1.03
CA GLN A 165 11.52 -8.65 0.21
C GLN A 165 12.81 -9.44 0.00
N GLN A 166 13.90 -8.94 0.58
CA GLN A 166 15.18 -9.64 0.61
C GLN A 166 15.82 -9.55 2.00
N ARG A 167 16.54 -10.61 2.41
CA ARG A 167 17.23 -10.67 3.70
C ARG A 167 18.70 -10.98 3.50
N TRP A 168 19.54 -10.35 4.29
CA TRP A 168 20.97 -10.61 4.33
C TRP A 168 21.40 -10.83 5.77
N LYS A 169 22.32 -11.79 5.96
CA LYS A 169 23.06 -11.94 7.21
C LYS A 169 24.39 -11.24 7.06
N GLU A 170 24.79 -10.49 8.06
CA GLU A 170 26.14 -9.96 8.12
C GLU A 170 27.10 -11.14 8.30
N LYS A 171 28.09 -11.28 7.41
CA LYS A 171 29.14 -12.28 7.60
C LYS A 171 29.94 -11.85 8.81
N SER A 172 29.98 -12.68 9.89
CA SER A 172 30.90 -12.45 10.98
C SER A 172 32.31 -12.42 10.40
N ARG A 173 33.00 -11.29 10.55
CA ARG A 173 34.43 -11.24 10.26
C ARG A 173 35.07 -12.25 11.20
N ARG A 174 35.49 -13.40 10.68
CA ARG A 174 36.46 -14.23 11.39
C ARG A 174 37.65 -13.31 11.67
N SER A 175 37.91 -13.04 12.95
CA SER A 175 39.17 -12.44 13.35
C SER A 175 40.26 -13.36 12.81
N GLN A 176 40.92 -12.95 11.73
CA GLN A 176 42.20 -13.51 11.36
C GLN A 176 43.21 -12.97 12.39
N THR A 177 43.18 -13.53 13.59
CA THR A 177 44.36 -13.57 14.45
C THR A 177 45.24 -14.67 13.88
N GLY A 178 45.98 -14.30 12.83
CA GLY A 178 47.13 -15.09 12.40
C GLY A 178 48.20 -15.03 13.48
N ASN A 179 48.63 -16.18 13.86
CA ASN A 179 49.94 -16.36 14.53
C ASN A 179 51.07 -15.90 13.62
#